data_fe077f242857c3b5df1ff4f351185885
#
_entry.id   fe077f242857c3b5df1ff4f351185885
#
_cell.length_a   1.000
_cell.length_b   1.000
_cell.length_c   1.000
_cell.angle_alpha   90.00
_cell.angle_beta   90.00
_cell.angle_gamma   90.00
#
_symmetry.space_group_name_H-M   'P 1'
#
loop_
_entity.id
_entity.type
_entity.pdbx_description
1 polymer ?
#
loop_
_entity_poly.entity_id
_entity_poly.type
_entity_poly.pdbx_seq_one_letter_code
_entity_poly.pdbx_strand_id
1 'polypeptide(L)'
;MTENIRAKILAEALCEINRHGADFHMDDLARNLRISKRTLYEYFSSKQEIIEQAISDFTNKIYTYHRRIVSDSTMTCEAKLIAYFDVPSDNWQVLSVRKASELLTKMPDVWSRLQSRYEKDWRLLEQLLDEAQETGEFKPFDKFLFLRLLHSAADDIIDYFNDVNHDSSFSDYMKRCIKVLLYGIKNQESKEIGGK
;
A
#
# COMPACT_ATOMS: atom_id res chain seq x y z
N MET A 1 23.50 7.36 -15.85
CA MET A 1 22.75 8.63 -15.79
C MET A 1 21.31 8.49 -16.25
N THR A 2 21.01 7.74 -17.29
CA THR A 2 19.67 7.50 -17.86
C THR A 2 18.67 6.81 -16.90
N GLU A 3 19.12 5.82 -16.13
CA GLU A 3 18.29 5.06 -15.19
C GLU A 3 17.72 5.95 -14.07
N ASN A 4 18.48 6.95 -13.63
CA ASN A 4 18.04 7.90 -12.60
C ASN A 4 16.92 8.84 -13.08
N ILE A 5 16.92 9.27 -14.35
CA ILE A 5 15.86 10.18 -14.87
C ILE A 5 14.55 9.42 -15.04
N ARG A 6 14.57 8.20 -15.58
CA ARG A 6 13.36 7.37 -15.72
C ARG A 6 12.69 7.12 -14.36
N ALA A 7 13.47 6.74 -13.34
CA ALA A 7 12.96 6.52 -11.99
C ALA A 7 12.38 7.81 -11.38
N LYS A 8 13.00 8.97 -11.61
CA LYS A 8 12.47 10.27 -11.16
C LYS A 8 11.16 10.62 -11.84
N ILE A 9 11.02 10.34 -13.14
CA ILE A 9 9.77 10.58 -13.87
C ILE A 9 8.64 9.73 -13.27
N LEU A 10 8.89 8.44 -13.00
CA LEU A 10 7.89 7.56 -12.42
C LEU A 10 7.50 7.96 -10.98
N ALA A 11 8.47 8.38 -10.17
CA ALA A 11 8.20 8.86 -8.82
C ALA A 11 7.36 10.15 -8.83
N GLU A 12 7.71 11.14 -9.66
CA GLU A 12 6.94 12.37 -9.78
C GLU A 12 5.56 12.12 -10.40
N ALA A 13 5.46 11.17 -11.34
CA ALA A 13 4.16 10.78 -11.90
C ALA A 13 3.23 10.21 -10.82
N LEU A 14 3.72 9.43 -9.86
CA LEU A 14 2.92 8.99 -8.71
C LEU A 14 2.44 10.16 -7.85
N CYS A 15 3.29 11.20 -7.67
CA CYS A 15 2.88 12.42 -6.98
C CYS A 15 1.73 13.12 -7.70
N GLU A 16 1.85 13.27 -9.01
CA GLU A 16 0.81 13.89 -9.85
C GLU A 16 -0.47 13.06 -9.89
N ILE A 17 -0.36 11.73 -9.96
CA ILE A 17 -1.51 10.82 -9.88
C ILE A 17 -2.23 10.97 -8.54
N ASN A 18 -1.51 11.07 -7.43
CA ASN A 18 -2.11 11.27 -6.11
C ASN A 18 -2.84 12.61 -5.99
N ARG A 19 -2.33 13.67 -6.63
CA ARG A 19 -2.94 15.00 -6.58
C ARG A 19 -4.11 15.16 -7.54
N HIS A 20 -3.97 14.67 -8.76
CA HIS A 20 -4.83 15.01 -9.89
C HIS A 20 -5.45 13.80 -10.60
N GLY A 21 -5.20 12.57 -10.12
CA GLY A 21 -5.65 11.35 -10.78
C GLY A 21 -5.10 11.20 -12.19
N ALA A 22 -5.95 10.71 -13.10
CA ALA A 22 -5.60 10.59 -14.52
C ALA A 22 -5.51 11.94 -15.26
N ASP A 23 -5.95 13.03 -14.64
CA ASP A 23 -6.12 14.31 -15.33
C ASP A 23 -4.88 15.22 -15.20
N PHE A 24 -3.80 14.79 -14.55
CA PHE A 24 -2.55 15.53 -14.48
C PHE A 24 -2.01 15.87 -15.88
N HIS A 25 -1.29 16.98 -16.00
CA HIS A 25 -0.74 17.42 -17.29
C HIS A 25 0.74 17.09 -17.45
N MET A 26 1.12 16.62 -18.64
CA MET A 26 2.52 16.30 -18.98
C MET A 26 3.44 17.54 -18.86
N ASP A 27 2.88 18.73 -19.03
CA ASP A 27 3.61 20.00 -18.88
C ASP A 27 3.97 20.26 -17.41
N ASP A 28 3.07 19.93 -16.48
CA ASP A 28 3.32 20.07 -15.04
C ASP A 28 4.37 19.05 -14.58
N LEU A 29 4.25 17.81 -15.03
CA LEU A 29 5.25 16.77 -14.77
C LEU A 29 6.66 17.19 -15.26
N ALA A 30 6.75 17.73 -16.48
CA ALA A 30 8.01 18.22 -17.04
C ALA A 30 8.57 19.39 -16.22
N ARG A 31 7.71 20.34 -15.82
CA ARG A 31 8.08 21.52 -15.02
C ARG A 31 8.59 21.11 -13.64
N ASN A 32 7.91 20.22 -12.95
CA ASN A 32 8.30 19.73 -11.63
C ASN A 32 9.66 19.05 -11.66
N LEU A 33 9.93 18.29 -12.72
CA LEU A 33 11.22 17.62 -12.94
C LEU A 33 12.31 18.53 -13.51
N ARG A 34 11.98 19.77 -13.91
CA ARG A 34 12.89 20.71 -14.58
C ARG A 34 13.50 20.15 -15.86
N ILE A 35 12.69 19.41 -16.62
CA ILE A 35 13.08 18.87 -17.93
C ILE A 35 12.10 19.34 -19.01
N SER A 36 12.48 19.17 -20.28
CA SER A 36 11.58 19.50 -21.39
C SER A 36 10.51 18.41 -21.56
N LYS A 37 9.33 18.79 -22.09
CA LYS A 37 8.30 17.83 -22.52
C LYS A 37 8.86 16.85 -23.57
N ARG A 38 9.75 17.31 -24.44
CA ARG A 38 10.47 16.47 -25.39
C ARG A 38 11.27 15.39 -24.67
N THR A 39 11.97 15.74 -23.60
CA THR A 39 12.73 14.79 -22.79
C THR A 39 11.80 13.72 -22.17
N LEU A 40 10.60 14.08 -21.70
CA LEU A 40 9.63 13.08 -21.24
C LEU A 40 9.30 12.07 -22.34
N TYR A 41 9.02 12.57 -23.55
CA TYR A 41 8.66 11.71 -24.68
C TYR A 41 9.84 10.90 -25.26
N GLU A 42 11.08 11.24 -24.92
CA GLU A 42 12.26 10.41 -25.21
C GLU A 42 12.31 9.15 -24.31
N TYR A 43 11.72 9.19 -23.11
CA TYR A 43 11.68 8.07 -22.16
C TYR A 43 10.37 7.27 -22.19
N PHE A 44 9.27 7.91 -22.56
CA PHE A 44 7.93 7.31 -22.54
C PHE A 44 7.12 7.79 -23.74
N SER A 45 6.52 6.86 -24.46
CA SER A 45 5.77 7.15 -25.69
C SER A 45 4.44 7.86 -25.44
N SER A 46 3.90 7.75 -24.22
CA SER A 46 2.60 8.33 -23.87
C SER A 46 2.45 8.56 -22.36
N LYS A 47 1.49 9.41 -22.00
CA LYS A 47 1.04 9.58 -20.61
C LYS A 47 0.53 8.27 -20.01
N GLN A 48 -0.19 7.49 -20.80
CA GLN A 48 -0.72 6.18 -20.36
C GLN A 48 0.42 5.23 -19.99
N GLU A 49 1.50 5.20 -20.76
CA GLU A 49 2.68 4.40 -20.45
C GLU A 49 3.34 4.84 -19.14
N ILE A 50 3.44 6.15 -18.90
CA ILE A 50 3.96 6.67 -17.63
C ILE A 50 3.10 6.21 -16.45
N ILE A 51 1.76 6.34 -16.55
CA ILE A 51 0.82 5.91 -15.52
C ILE A 51 0.98 4.42 -15.23
N GLU A 52 0.94 3.59 -16.28
CA GLU A 52 1.06 2.14 -16.15
C GLU A 52 2.39 1.74 -15.48
N GLN A 53 3.49 2.32 -15.93
CA GLN A 53 4.80 1.98 -15.38
C GLN A 53 5.00 2.52 -13.97
N ALA A 54 4.49 3.71 -13.65
CA ALA A 54 4.56 4.28 -12.31
C ALA A 54 3.81 3.39 -11.29
N ILE A 55 2.57 2.99 -11.62
CA ILE A 55 1.79 2.09 -10.76
C ILE A 55 2.43 0.70 -10.68
N SER A 56 2.92 0.18 -11.81
CA SER A 56 3.59 -1.12 -11.86
C SER A 56 4.86 -1.14 -11.01
N ASP A 57 5.68 -0.10 -11.07
CA ASP A 57 6.91 0.03 -10.28
C ASP A 57 6.59 0.15 -8.78
N PHE A 58 5.60 0.96 -8.45
CA PHE A 58 5.10 1.10 -7.08
C PHE A 58 4.61 -0.25 -6.52
N THR A 59 3.70 -0.93 -7.22
CA THR A 59 3.15 -2.21 -6.75
C THR A 59 4.21 -3.30 -6.63
N ASN A 60 5.22 -3.33 -7.51
CA ASN A 60 6.34 -4.25 -7.39
C ASN A 60 7.22 -4.00 -6.16
N LYS A 61 7.48 -2.73 -5.84
CA LYS A 61 8.24 -2.35 -4.64
C LYS A 61 7.50 -2.76 -3.37
N ILE A 62 6.20 -2.46 -3.30
CA ILE A 62 5.33 -2.87 -2.18
C ILE A 62 5.33 -4.39 -2.03
N TYR A 63 5.06 -5.13 -3.09
CA TYR A 63 5.06 -6.59 -3.05
C TYR A 63 6.41 -7.16 -2.58
N THR A 64 7.53 -6.61 -3.05
CA THR A 64 8.86 -7.07 -2.64
C THR A 64 9.11 -6.80 -1.15
N TYR A 65 8.68 -5.65 -0.65
CA TYR A 65 8.75 -5.28 0.75
C TYR A 65 7.90 -6.23 1.62
N HIS A 66 6.63 -6.43 1.28
CA HIS A 66 5.72 -7.31 2.00
C HIS A 66 6.21 -8.76 1.99
N ARG A 67 6.66 -9.26 0.83
CA ARG A 67 7.21 -10.62 0.74
C ARG A 67 8.39 -10.83 1.68
N ARG A 68 9.28 -9.84 1.81
CA ARG A 68 10.43 -9.92 2.73
C ARG A 68 9.94 -10.04 4.17
N ILE A 69 8.95 -9.24 4.58
CA ILE A 69 8.39 -9.26 5.93
C ILE A 69 7.72 -10.62 6.22
N VAL A 70 6.84 -11.07 5.34
CA VAL A 70 6.10 -12.32 5.53
C VAL A 70 7.06 -13.53 5.61
N SER A 71 8.15 -13.50 4.83
CA SER A 71 9.16 -14.58 4.84
C SER A 71 10.16 -14.52 5.98
N ASP A 72 10.10 -13.53 6.87
CA ASP A 72 11.04 -13.40 7.99
C ASP A 72 10.65 -14.37 9.12
N SER A 73 11.42 -15.44 9.28
CA SER A 73 11.20 -16.45 10.32
C SER A 73 11.56 -16.01 11.74
N THR A 74 12.17 -14.84 11.90
CA THR A 74 12.54 -14.29 13.21
C THR A 74 11.42 -13.46 13.85
N MET A 75 10.40 -13.12 13.08
CA MET A 75 9.27 -12.30 13.52
C MET A 75 8.06 -13.16 13.86
N THR A 76 7.30 -12.76 14.89
CA THR A 76 5.95 -13.30 15.17
C THR A 76 4.97 -12.88 14.09
N CYS A 77 3.85 -13.59 13.94
CA CYS A 77 2.82 -13.20 12.96
C CYS A 77 2.21 -11.83 13.27
N GLU A 78 2.04 -11.47 14.54
CA GLU A 78 1.63 -10.13 14.94
C GLU A 78 2.64 -9.06 14.50
N ALA A 79 3.93 -9.29 14.74
CA ALA A 79 4.99 -8.35 14.33
C ALA A 79 5.04 -8.20 12.81
N LYS A 80 4.90 -9.31 12.06
CA LYS A 80 4.80 -9.29 10.59
C LYS A 80 3.58 -8.50 10.12
N LEU A 81 2.41 -8.69 10.76
CA LEU A 81 1.18 -7.98 10.42
C LEU A 81 1.32 -6.47 10.63
N ILE A 82 1.94 -6.04 11.73
CA ILE A 82 2.22 -4.63 11.99
C ILE A 82 3.21 -4.08 10.97
N ALA A 83 4.31 -4.79 10.70
CA ALA A 83 5.33 -4.36 9.75
C ALA A 83 4.83 -4.30 8.30
N TYR A 84 3.85 -5.13 7.94
CA TYR A 84 3.22 -5.12 6.62
C TYR A 84 2.64 -3.74 6.26
N PHE A 85 2.08 -3.04 7.24
CA PHE A 85 1.54 -1.68 7.06
C PHE A 85 2.52 -0.57 7.47
N ASP A 86 3.74 -0.93 7.89
CA ASP A 86 4.81 0.03 8.22
C ASP A 86 5.68 0.32 6.99
N VAL A 87 5.05 0.82 5.95
CA VAL A 87 5.73 1.13 4.68
C VAL A 87 6.62 2.35 4.88
N PRO A 88 7.94 2.27 4.56
CA PRO A 88 8.86 3.40 4.72
C PRO A 88 8.39 4.62 3.90
N SER A 89 8.15 5.74 4.60
CA SER A 89 7.60 6.97 4.01
C SER A 89 8.61 7.80 3.23
N ASP A 90 9.91 7.54 3.41
CA ASP A 90 10.99 8.46 3.01
C ASP A 90 11.11 8.72 1.51
N ASN A 91 10.42 7.95 0.66
CA ASN A 91 10.38 8.15 -0.79
C ASN A 91 9.17 7.50 -1.47
N TRP A 92 8.14 7.10 -0.72
CA TRP A 92 7.03 6.36 -1.29
C TRP A 92 5.73 7.15 -1.12
N GLN A 93 5.23 7.67 -2.21
CA GLN A 93 3.85 8.15 -2.25
C GLN A 93 2.93 6.94 -2.29
N VAL A 94 2.21 6.70 -1.20
CA VAL A 94 1.27 5.58 -1.12
C VAL A 94 0.03 5.95 -1.94
N LEU A 95 -0.28 5.13 -2.93
CA LEU A 95 -1.49 5.25 -3.74
C LEU A 95 -2.57 4.36 -3.15
N SER A 96 -3.73 4.92 -2.78
CA SER A 96 -4.84 4.10 -2.29
C SER A 96 -5.39 3.19 -3.40
N VAL A 97 -5.89 2.03 -3.00
CA VAL A 97 -6.52 1.09 -3.94
C VAL A 97 -7.74 1.72 -4.60
N ARG A 98 -8.49 2.54 -3.85
CA ARG A 98 -9.63 3.28 -4.40
C ARG A 98 -9.20 4.25 -5.49
N LYS A 99 -8.18 5.10 -5.24
CA LYS A 99 -7.65 6.03 -6.26
C LYS A 99 -7.06 5.30 -7.45
N ALA A 100 -6.33 4.21 -7.20
CA ALA A 100 -5.83 3.36 -8.28
C ALA A 100 -6.98 2.78 -9.12
N SER A 101 -8.03 2.27 -8.47
CA SER A 101 -9.21 1.72 -9.14
C SER A 101 -9.98 2.76 -9.95
N GLU A 102 -10.22 3.95 -9.39
CA GLU A 102 -10.85 5.07 -10.09
C GLU A 102 -10.06 5.51 -11.32
N LEU A 103 -8.75 5.64 -11.19
CA LEU A 103 -7.85 5.95 -12.29
C LEU A 103 -7.91 4.87 -13.38
N LEU A 104 -7.85 3.62 -12.97
CA LEU A 104 -7.79 2.49 -13.88
C LEU A 104 -9.14 2.12 -14.49
N THR A 105 -10.26 2.59 -13.92
CA THR A 105 -11.58 2.55 -14.57
C THR A 105 -11.57 3.29 -15.91
N LYS A 106 -10.78 4.36 -16.02
CA LYS A 106 -10.54 5.08 -17.27
C LYS A 106 -9.57 4.36 -18.22
N MET A 107 -8.89 3.32 -17.75
CA MET A 107 -7.83 2.58 -18.45
C MET A 107 -7.96 1.06 -18.22
N PRO A 108 -9.03 0.41 -18.72
CA PRO A 108 -9.31 -1.00 -18.40
C PRO A 108 -8.21 -1.96 -18.82
N ASP A 109 -7.50 -1.68 -19.92
CA ASP A 109 -6.37 -2.50 -20.38
C ASP A 109 -5.17 -2.43 -19.42
N VAL A 110 -4.93 -1.28 -18.79
CA VAL A 110 -3.90 -1.12 -17.76
C VAL A 110 -4.32 -1.86 -16.50
N TRP A 111 -5.59 -1.74 -16.10
CA TRP A 111 -6.12 -2.45 -14.94
C TRP A 111 -5.95 -3.96 -15.05
N SER A 112 -6.34 -4.56 -16.16
CA SER A 112 -6.23 -6.00 -16.36
C SER A 112 -4.80 -6.54 -16.19
N ARG A 113 -3.78 -5.73 -16.56
CA ARG A 113 -2.37 -6.09 -16.40
C ARG A 113 -1.87 -5.92 -14.95
N LEU A 114 -2.41 -4.99 -14.19
CA LEU A 114 -1.97 -4.69 -12.82
C LEU A 114 -2.71 -5.49 -11.77
N GLN A 115 -3.94 -5.90 -12.03
CA GLN A 115 -4.80 -6.63 -11.09
C GLN A 115 -4.13 -7.89 -10.53
N SER A 116 -3.47 -8.67 -11.38
CA SER A 116 -2.81 -9.91 -10.94
C SER A 116 -1.70 -9.68 -9.90
N ARG A 117 -1.07 -8.51 -9.92
CA ARG A 117 -0.02 -8.14 -8.96
C ARG A 117 -0.61 -7.74 -7.62
N TYR A 118 -1.70 -6.99 -7.67
CA TYR A 118 -2.47 -6.62 -6.48
C TYR A 118 -3.00 -7.86 -5.75
N GLU A 119 -3.58 -8.82 -6.48
CA GLU A 119 -4.04 -10.08 -5.92
C GLU A 119 -2.92 -10.93 -5.31
N LYS A 120 -1.70 -10.87 -5.87
CA LYS A 120 -0.53 -11.58 -5.30
C LYS A 120 -0.11 -11.00 -3.96
N ASP A 121 -0.12 -9.69 -3.83
CA ASP A 121 0.23 -9.02 -2.59
C ASP A 121 -0.77 -9.35 -1.47
N TRP A 122 -2.03 -9.35 -1.82
CA TRP A 122 -3.12 -9.71 -0.92
C TRP A 122 -3.02 -11.15 -0.40
N ARG A 123 -2.62 -12.08 -1.28
CA ARG A 123 -2.40 -13.48 -0.87
C ARG A 123 -1.27 -13.63 0.15
N LEU A 124 -0.27 -12.77 0.17
CA LEU A 124 0.77 -12.78 1.21
C LEU A 124 0.17 -12.52 2.60
N LEU A 125 -0.75 -11.59 2.69
CA LEU A 125 -1.43 -11.28 3.95
C LEU A 125 -2.36 -12.42 4.38
N GLU A 126 -3.09 -13.03 3.43
CA GLU A 126 -3.89 -14.23 3.70
C GLU A 126 -3.04 -15.37 4.26
N GLN A 127 -1.89 -15.65 3.64
CA GLN A 127 -0.94 -16.68 4.08
C GLN A 127 -0.39 -16.40 5.48
N LEU A 128 -0.07 -15.14 5.79
CA LEU A 128 0.36 -14.73 7.12
C LEU A 128 -0.69 -15.01 8.19
N LEU A 129 -1.96 -14.74 7.88
CA LEU A 129 -3.06 -15.00 8.81
C LEU A 129 -3.36 -16.51 8.96
N ASP A 130 -3.17 -17.31 7.90
CA ASP A 130 -3.25 -18.77 7.97
C ASP A 130 -2.14 -19.33 8.86
N GLU A 131 -0.88 -18.89 8.66
CA GLU A 131 0.26 -19.25 9.51
C GLU A 131 -0.02 -18.94 10.99
N ALA A 132 -0.58 -17.75 11.27
CA ALA A 132 -0.89 -17.33 12.63
C ALA A 132 -1.96 -18.20 13.32
N GLN A 133 -2.94 -18.71 12.56
CA GLN A 133 -3.94 -19.63 13.08
C GLN A 133 -3.37 -21.05 13.24
N GLU A 134 -2.59 -21.53 12.27
CA GLU A 134 -1.98 -22.87 12.29
C GLU A 134 -0.96 -23.02 13.43
N THR A 135 -0.19 -21.97 13.70
CA THR A 135 0.77 -21.94 14.83
C THR A 135 0.10 -21.73 16.19
N GLY A 136 -1.18 -21.36 16.21
CA GLY A 136 -1.91 -21.05 17.43
C GLY A 136 -1.57 -19.67 18.03
N GLU A 137 -0.81 -18.82 17.31
CA GLU A 137 -0.57 -17.44 17.73
C GLU A 137 -1.87 -16.61 17.73
N PHE A 138 -2.74 -16.87 16.73
CA PHE A 138 -4.08 -16.30 16.70
C PHE A 138 -5.14 -17.39 16.92
N LYS A 139 -6.16 -17.07 17.74
CA LYS A 139 -7.34 -17.92 17.86
C LYS A 139 -8.11 -17.93 16.52
N PRO A 140 -8.95 -18.96 16.26
CA PRO A 140 -9.83 -18.95 15.10
C PRO A 140 -10.69 -17.67 15.04
N PHE A 141 -10.77 -17.04 13.87
CA PHE A 141 -11.56 -15.82 13.62
C PHE A 141 -12.03 -15.80 12.17
N ASP A 142 -12.97 -14.92 11.86
CA ASP A 142 -13.42 -14.68 10.49
C ASP A 142 -12.32 -13.87 9.73
N LYS A 143 -11.45 -14.63 9.03
CA LYS A 143 -10.34 -14.08 8.25
C LYS A 143 -10.84 -13.12 7.14
N PHE A 144 -11.94 -13.47 6.48
CA PHE A 144 -12.49 -12.62 5.43
C PHE A 144 -12.93 -11.26 5.97
N LEU A 145 -13.67 -11.25 7.09
CA LEU A 145 -14.09 -10.02 7.73
C LEU A 145 -12.89 -9.20 8.24
N PHE A 146 -11.91 -9.86 8.85
CA PHE A 146 -10.70 -9.21 9.34
C PHE A 146 -9.94 -8.50 8.22
N LEU A 147 -9.71 -9.18 7.10
CA LEU A 147 -9.05 -8.63 5.92
C LEU A 147 -9.84 -7.46 5.33
N ARG A 148 -11.16 -7.57 5.24
CA ARG A 148 -12.02 -6.49 4.76
C ARG A 148 -11.91 -5.24 5.62
N LEU A 149 -11.90 -5.40 6.94
CA LEU A 149 -11.75 -4.27 7.87
C LEU A 149 -10.37 -3.61 7.74
N LEU A 150 -9.30 -4.39 7.70
CA LEU A 150 -7.94 -3.86 7.49
C LEU A 150 -7.81 -3.11 6.18
N HIS A 151 -8.35 -3.67 5.10
CA HIS A 151 -8.29 -3.06 3.78
C HIS A 151 -9.02 -1.74 3.73
N SER A 152 -10.27 -1.73 4.21
CA SER A 152 -11.08 -0.51 4.24
C SER A 152 -10.44 0.57 5.12
N ALA A 153 -9.85 0.18 6.25
CA ALA A 153 -9.12 1.12 7.10
C ALA A 153 -7.87 1.68 6.41
N ALA A 154 -7.10 0.83 5.72
CA ALA A 154 -5.92 1.27 4.98
C ALA A 154 -6.27 2.25 3.87
N ASP A 155 -7.28 1.95 3.06
CA ASP A 155 -7.72 2.82 1.97
C ASP A 155 -8.24 4.16 2.47
N ASP A 156 -9.11 4.14 3.48
CA ASP A 156 -9.68 5.35 4.06
C ASP A 156 -8.60 6.25 4.68
N ILE A 157 -7.67 5.66 5.42
CA ILE A 157 -6.57 6.38 6.04
C ILE A 157 -5.61 6.95 4.99
N ILE A 158 -5.28 6.21 3.93
CA ILE A 158 -4.40 6.72 2.86
C ILE A 158 -5.02 7.95 2.20
N ASP A 159 -6.32 7.89 1.89
CA ASP A 159 -7.01 9.02 1.28
C ASP A 159 -7.08 10.23 2.22
N TYR A 160 -7.37 9.99 3.51
CA TYR A 160 -7.40 11.02 4.52
C TYR A 160 -6.04 11.74 4.68
N PHE A 161 -4.93 10.99 4.69
CA PHE A 161 -3.59 11.59 4.79
C PHE A 161 -3.13 12.31 3.52
N ASN A 162 -3.65 11.92 2.36
CA ASN A 162 -3.36 12.64 1.12
C ASN A 162 -4.06 14.00 1.06
N ASP A 163 -5.17 14.18 1.78
CA ASP A 163 -5.99 15.39 1.73
C ASP A 163 -5.67 16.42 2.83
N VAL A 164 -5.04 16.00 3.94
CA VAL A 164 -4.81 16.88 5.11
C VAL A 164 -3.41 16.65 5.69
N ASN A 165 -2.73 17.74 6.09
CA ASN A 165 -1.47 17.66 6.83
C ASN A 165 -1.73 17.18 8.27
N HIS A 166 -1.22 16.02 8.65
CA HIS A 166 -1.38 15.43 9.98
C HIS A 166 -0.05 15.22 10.70
N ASP A 167 -0.10 15.31 12.04
CA ASP A 167 1.03 15.03 12.93
C ASP A 167 1.34 13.53 13.06
N SER A 168 0.46 12.65 12.57
CA SER A 168 0.58 11.19 12.67
C SER A 168 0.75 10.56 11.30
N SER A 169 1.60 9.54 11.18
CA SER A 169 1.84 8.83 9.92
C SER A 169 0.76 7.77 9.63
N PHE A 170 0.63 7.37 8.36
CA PHE A 170 -0.18 6.22 7.94
C PHE A 170 0.16 4.97 8.79
N SER A 171 1.44 4.70 8.98
CA SER A 171 1.92 3.57 9.77
C SER A 171 1.41 3.61 11.21
N ASP A 172 1.43 4.77 11.87
CA ASP A 172 0.96 4.91 13.26
C ASP A 172 -0.54 4.64 13.38
N TYR A 173 -1.34 5.07 12.40
CA TYR A 173 -2.78 4.77 12.36
C TYR A 173 -3.03 3.29 12.14
N MET A 174 -2.35 2.67 11.19
CA MET A 174 -2.50 1.24 10.92
C MET A 174 -2.08 0.38 12.10
N LYS A 175 -0.98 0.73 12.80
CA LYS A 175 -0.57 0.07 14.06
C LYS A 175 -1.67 0.12 15.11
N ARG A 176 -2.32 1.26 15.29
CA ARG A 176 -3.45 1.41 16.22
C ARG A 176 -4.66 0.61 15.78
N CYS A 177 -5.02 0.66 14.50
CA CYS A 177 -6.10 -0.11 13.92
C CYS A 177 -5.90 -1.62 14.13
N ILE A 178 -4.72 -2.14 13.80
CA ILE A 178 -4.36 -3.55 13.99
C ILE A 178 -4.49 -3.94 15.47
N LYS A 179 -3.99 -3.12 16.40
CA LYS A 179 -4.12 -3.39 17.84
C LYS A 179 -5.58 -3.45 18.28
N VAL A 180 -6.43 -2.55 17.80
CA VAL A 180 -7.86 -2.58 18.10
C VAL A 180 -8.51 -3.85 17.56
N LEU A 181 -8.16 -4.27 16.35
CA LEU A 181 -8.69 -5.50 15.74
C LEU A 181 -8.21 -6.78 16.44
N LEU A 182 -6.95 -6.82 16.87
CA LEU A 182 -6.38 -8.00 17.55
C LEU A 182 -6.85 -8.12 19.01
N TYR A 183 -6.91 -7.02 19.74
CA TYR A 183 -7.14 -7.02 21.18
C TYR A 183 -8.53 -6.51 21.58
N GLY A 184 -9.23 -5.81 20.68
CA GLY A 184 -10.51 -5.15 20.98
C GLY A 184 -10.37 -3.96 21.91
N ILE A 185 -11.50 -3.44 22.37
CA ILE A 185 -11.59 -2.26 23.25
C ILE A 185 -12.16 -2.62 24.65
N LYS A 186 -12.64 -3.86 24.82
CA LYS A 186 -13.19 -4.32 26.08
C LYS A 186 -12.06 -4.79 26.99
N ASN A 187 -12.06 -4.35 28.25
CA ASN A 187 -11.14 -4.88 29.26
C ASN A 187 -11.32 -6.40 29.34
N GLN A 188 -10.22 -7.13 29.15
CA GLN A 188 -10.23 -8.57 29.46
C GLN A 188 -10.41 -8.68 30.96
N GLU A 189 -11.52 -9.27 31.38
CA GLU A 189 -11.68 -9.65 32.79
C GLU A 189 -10.50 -10.57 33.14
N SER A 190 -9.70 -10.13 34.11
CA SER A 190 -8.71 -11.00 34.74
C SER A 190 -9.47 -12.25 35.18
N LYS A 191 -9.22 -13.41 34.56
CA LYS A 191 -9.68 -14.67 35.13
C LYS A 191 -8.96 -14.76 36.47
N GLU A 192 -9.66 -14.37 37.54
CA GLU A 192 -9.25 -14.74 38.87
C GLU A 192 -9.11 -16.26 38.86
N ILE A 193 -7.87 -16.68 39.03
CA ILE A 193 -7.54 -18.06 39.39
C ILE A 193 -8.09 -18.20 40.80
N GLY A 194 -9.39 -18.50 40.90
CA GLY A 194 -10.04 -18.93 42.12
C GLY A 194 -9.54 -20.30 42.46
N GLY A 195 -8.43 -20.34 43.17
CA GLY A 195 -8.05 -21.54 43.91
C GLY A 195 -9.07 -21.80 45.00
N LYS A 196 -9.66 -22.97 44.97
CA LYS A 196 -10.06 -23.74 46.16
C LYS A 196 -9.84 -25.22 45.85
#